data_d76bd6fb77eae3b334b934311d8d594a
#
_entry.id   d76bd6fb77eae3b334b934311d8d594a
#
_cell.length_a   1.000
_cell.length_b   1.000
_cell.length_c   1.000
_cell.angle_alpha   90.00
_cell.angle_beta   90.00
_cell.angle_gamma   90.00
#
_symmetry.space_group_name_H-M   'P 1'
#
loop_
_entity.id
_entity.type
_entity.pdbx_description
1 polymer ?
#
loop_
_entity_poly.entity_id
_entity_poly.type
_entity_poly.pdbx_seq_one_letter_code
_entity_poly.pdbx_strand_id
1 'polypeptide(L)'
;MMTDPRKNGDLHEPATAPATPWSKSELVRQLRDLGVRSGDMVMPHVSLRAVGPLADGPQTLVDALIEAVGPTGNILAFVSWRDSPYEQTLGHDAPPAAIAQSWPAFDPDHAPAYPGFGAINEFIRTYPGCRRSAHPDASMAAIGPDAAWLVAPHEMGAAYGPRSPIARFLAHAGKILSIGAGPDAVTALHYAEAVARIEGKRRVTYSMPLLREGKRVWVTTSGWDSNGILDEYAAPDGPDAVERIARDYLARTRVAQGPVGGAQSRLIDAADIVSFGIEWLEARHAAPAAAALKPKQRRD
;
A
#
# COMPACT_ATOMS: atom_id res chain seq x y z
N MET A 1 -3.86 12.76 -22.27
CA MET A 1 -2.59 13.04 -22.97
C MET A 1 -1.61 11.98 -22.49
N MET A 2 -1.28 10.99 -23.31
CA MET A 2 -0.46 9.82 -22.92
C MET A 2 0.98 10.28 -22.67
N THR A 3 1.47 10.08 -21.47
CA THR A 3 2.86 10.34 -21.10
C THR A 3 3.73 9.13 -21.45
N ASP A 4 4.81 9.40 -22.19
CA ASP A 4 5.84 8.43 -22.63
C ASP A 4 6.58 7.81 -21.42
N PRO A 5 6.67 6.46 -21.28
CA PRO A 5 7.27 5.80 -20.14
C PRO A 5 8.82 5.75 -20.15
N ARG A 6 9.52 6.63 -20.90
CA ARG A 6 10.96 6.53 -21.16
C ARG A 6 11.83 7.61 -20.54
N LYS A 7 11.59 8.04 -19.28
CA LYS A 7 12.55 8.88 -18.54
C LYS A 7 12.58 8.53 -17.05
N ASN A 8 13.28 7.47 -16.70
CA ASN A 8 13.94 7.37 -15.39
C ASN A 8 15.26 6.60 -15.57
N GLY A 9 16.29 7.36 -15.88
CA GLY A 9 17.65 6.88 -15.89
C GLY A 9 18.33 7.20 -14.55
N ASP A 10 18.14 6.33 -13.56
CA ASP A 10 19.13 6.13 -12.51
C ASP A 10 19.71 4.74 -12.72
N LEU A 11 20.92 4.73 -13.28
CA LEU A 11 21.72 3.53 -13.50
C LEU A 11 22.18 2.98 -12.14
N HIS A 12 21.29 2.25 -11.45
CA HIS A 12 21.73 1.24 -10.52
C HIS A 12 22.17 0.05 -11.36
N GLU A 13 23.48 -0.20 -11.43
CA GLU A 13 23.99 -1.47 -11.94
C GLU A 13 23.23 -2.59 -11.18
N PRO A 14 22.55 -3.51 -11.88
CA PRO A 14 21.93 -4.65 -11.22
C PRO A 14 23.07 -5.46 -10.59
N ALA A 15 23.03 -5.66 -9.29
CA ALA A 15 23.84 -6.67 -8.65
C ALA A 15 23.60 -7.96 -9.45
N THR A 16 24.68 -8.53 -9.99
CA THR A 16 24.63 -9.73 -10.83
C THR A 16 23.78 -10.78 -10.11
N ALA A 17 22.62 -11.11 -10.70
CA ALA A 17 21.72 -12.11 -10.14
C ALA A 17 22.52 -13.42 -9.94
N PRO A 18 22.38 -14.11 -8.81
CA PRO A 18 23.07 -15.37 -8.62
C PRO A 18 22.67 -16.34 -9.74
N ALA A 19 23.64 -17.12 -10.25
CA ALA A 19 23.39 -18.15 -11.28
C ALA A 19 22.37 -19.21 -10.78
N THR A 20 22.20 -19.33 -9.46
CA THR A 20 21.28 -20.26 -8.81
C THR A 20 20.09 -19.49 -8.23
N PRO A 21 18.83 -19.94 -8.47
CA PRO A 21 17.66 -19.32 -7.87
C PRO A 21 17.69 -19.36 -6.34
N TRP A 22 17.18 -18.32 -5.68
CA TRP A 22 17.09 -18.24 -4.24
C TRP A 22 16.15 -19.30 -3.67
N SER A 23 16.65 -20.06 -2.71
CA SER A 23 15.84 -21.04 -1.95
C SER A 23 15.06 -20.37 -0.84
N LYS A 24 13.98 -21.02 -0.39
CA LYS A 24 13.19 -20.56 0.75
C LYS A 24 14.05 -20.39 2.01
N SER A 25 14.94 -21.32 2.30
CA SER A 25 15.79 -21.26 3.51
C SER A 25 16.77 -20.08 3.52
N GLU A 26 17.32 -19.72 2.36
CA GLU A 26 18.18 -18.54 2.23
C GLU A 26 17.37 -17.25 2.46
N LEU A 27 16.19 -17.15 1.88
CA LEU A 27 15.30 -15.99 2.08
C LEU A 27 14.85 -15.87 3.54
N VAL A 28 14.49 -16.97 4.21
CA VAL A 28 14.14 -16.98 5.64
C VAL A 28 15.29 -16.47 6.49
N ARG A 29 16.51 -16.94 6.23
CA ARG A 29 17.70 -16.45 6.95
C ARG A 29 17.88 -14.95 6.75
N GLN A 30 17.84 -14.47 5.48
CA GLN A 30 17.98 -13.04 5.16
C GLN A 30 16.88 -12.16 5.80
N LEU A 31 15.63 -12.63 5.82
CA LEU A 31 14.52 -11.94 6.49
C LEU A 31 14.77 -11.83 7.99
N ARG A 32 15.25 -12.90 8.63
CA ARG A 32 15.61 -12.89 10.06
C ARG A 32 16.82 -12.00 10.35
N ASP A 33 17.82 -12.01 9.49
CA ASP A 33 19.00 -11.13 9.59
C ASP A 33 18.60 -9.65 9.44
N LEU A 34 17.63 -9.34 8.56
CA LEU A 34 17.04 -8.01 8.40
C LEU A 34 16.26 -7.55 9.64
N GLY A 35 15.80 -8.47 10.49
CA GLY A 35 15.12 -8.15 11.75
C GLY A 35 13.66 -8.63 11.83
N VAL A 36 13.16 -9.41 10.85
CA VAL A 36 11.86 -10.08 10.98
C VAL A 36 11.93 -11.15 12.07
N ARG A 37 10.95 -11.18 12.94
CA ARG A 37 10.88 -12.12 14.10
C ARG A 37 9.58 -12.90 14.07
N SER A 38 9.60 -14.06 14.73
CA SER A 38 8.37 -14.81 14.99
C SER A 38 7.39 -13.97 15.80
N GLY A 39 6.13 -13.96 15.37
CA GLY A 39 5.07 -13.13 15.94
C GLY A 39 4.91 -11.75 15.28
N ASP A 40 5.82 -11.34 14.40
CA ASP A 40 5.70 -10.07 13.72
C ASP A 40 4.47 -10.03 12.80
N MET A 41 3.88 -8.84 12.70
CA MET A 41 2.90 -8.50 11.68
C MET A 41 3.59 -7.66 10.61
N VAL A 42 3.70 -8.18 9.39
CA VAL A 42 4.44 -7.52 8.31
C VAL A 42 3.56 -7.14 7.13
N MET A 43 3.82 -5.97 6.55
CA MET A 43 3.23 -5.53 5.27
C MET A 43 4.33 -5.51 4.21
N PRO A 44 4.41 -6.54 3.33
CA PRO A 44 5.44 -6.60 2.30
C PRO A 44 5.10 -5.72 1.09
N HIS A 45 6.09 -4.96 0.63
CA HIS A 45 6.12 -4.29 -0.66
C HIS A 45 7.31 -4.85 -1.45
N VAL A 46 7.06 -5.51 -2.58
CA VAL A 46 8.07 -6.37 -3.21
C VAL A 46 8.24 -6.06 -4.69
N SER A 47 9.47 -5.83 -5.10
CA SER A 47 9.90 -5.91 -6.49
C SER A 47 10.49 -7.29 -6.77
N LEU A 48 9.71 -8.21 -7.33
CA LEU A 48 10.20 -9.55 -7.69
C LEU A 48 11.39 -9.49 -8.66
N ARG A 49 11.44 -8.48 -9.52
CA ARG A 49 12.58 -8.28 -10.44
C ARG A 49 13.86 -7.99 -9.66
N ALA A 50 13.79 -7.19 -8.58
CA ALA A 50 14.95 -6.88 -7.75
C ALA A 50 15.39 -8.08 -6.90
N VAL A 51 14.43 -8.91 -6.44
CA VAL A 51 14.72 -10.15 -5.71
C VAL A 51 15.51 -11.13 -6.58
N GLY A 52 15.22 -11.19 -7.88
CA GLY A 52 15.84 -12.10 -8.82
C GLY A 52 15.17 -13.49 -8.87
N PRO A 53 15.84 -14.50 -9.48
CA PRO A 53 15.27 -15.83 -9.64
C PRO A 53 14.96 -16.50 -8.31
N LEU A 54 13.80 -17.16 -8.23
CA LEU A 54 13.30 -17.89 -7.06
C LEU A 54 13.07 -19.36 -7.43
N ALA A 55 13.39 -20.29 -6.54
CA ALA A 55 13.42 -21.73 -6.83
C ALA A 55 12.08 -22.26 -7.39
N ASP A 56 10.96 -21.91 -6.75
CA ASP A 56 9.61 -22.27 -7.16
C ASP A 56 8.79 -21.02 -7.56
N GLY A 57 9.46 -20.03 -8.15
CA GLY A 57 8.83 -18.75 -8.49
C GLY A 57 8.43 -17.93 -7.26
N PRO A 58 7.48 -16.99 -7.43
CA PRO A 58 7.09 -16.06 -6.34
C PRO A 58 6.58 -16.76 -5.08
N GLN A 59 6.07 -17.99 -5.18
CA GLN A 59 5.62 -18.78 -4.04
C GLN A 59 6.74 -19.00 -3.03
N THR A 60 7.99 -19.21 -3.47
CA THR A 60 9.17 -19.34 -2.60
C THR A 60 9.31 -18.18 -1.62
N LEU A 61 9.07 -16.95 -2.08
CA LEU A 61 9.14 -15.77 -1.21
C LEU A 61 7.96 -15.67 -0.25
N VAL A 62 6.74 -16.01 -0.70
CA VAL A 62 5.56 -16.05 0.20
C VAL A 62 5.77 -17.07 1.31
N ASP A 63 6.24 -18.28 0.97
CA ASP A 63 6.53 -19.33 1.95
C ASP A 63 7.65 -18.90 2.93
N ALA A 64 8.66 -18.18 2.45
CA ALA A 64 9.72 -17.64 3.28
C ALA A 64 9.21 -16.55 4.25
N LEU A 65 8.32 -15.67 3.80
CA LEU A 65 7.69 -14.66 4.64
C LEU A 65 6.88 -15.31 5.78
N ILE A 66 6.04 -16.31 5.44
CA ILE A 66 5.22 -17.04 6.40
C ILE A 66 6.10 -17.76 7.42
N GLU A 67 7.16 -18.43 6.98
CA GLU A 67 8.10 -19.11 7.88
C GLU A 67 8.88 -18.13 8.76
N ALA A 68 9.24 -16.96 8.23
CA ALA A 68 9.99 -15.95 9.00
C ALA A 68 9.15 -15.34 10.13
N VAL A 69 7.86 -15.02 9.86
CA VAL A 69 6.95 -14.49 10.89
C VAL A 69 6.42 -15.58 11.82
N GLY A 70 6.51 -16.86 11.42
CA GLY A 70 6.13 -18.01 12.24
C GLY A 70 4.62 -18.13 12.50
N PRO A 71 4.20 -19.12 13.31
CA PRO A 71 2.79 -19.49 13.45
C PRO A 71 1.92 -18.46 14.19
N THR A 72 2.53 -17.52 14.90
CA THR A 72 1.84 -16.44 15.62
C THR A 72 1.94 -15.10 14.88
N GLY A 73 2.69 -15.06 13.78
CA GLY A 73 2.84 -13.84 12.97
C GLY A 73 1.76 -13.69 11.90
N ASN A 74 1.69 -12.51 11.31
CA ASN A 74 0.73 -12.19 10.28
C ASN A 74 1.37 -11.46 9.11
N ILE A 75 0.81 -11.66 7.92
CA ILE A 75 1.13 -10.90 6.72
C ILE A 75 -0.12 -10.12 6.32
N LEU A 76 0.01 -8.83 6.03
CA LEU A 76 -1.03 -7.98 5.46
C LEU A 76 -0.54 -7.38 4.15
N ALA A 77 -1.20 -7.64 3.04
CA ALA A 77 -0.83 -7.12 1.73
C ALA A 77 -1.92 -6.24 1.12
N PHE A 78 -1.54 -5.14 0.48
CA PHE A 78 -2.45 -4.31 -0.30
C PHE A 78 -2.64 -4.95 -1.67
N VAL A 79 -3.82 -5.49 -1.93
CA VAL A 79 -4.07 -6.27 -3.15
C VAL A 79 -4.96 -5.55 -4.17
N SER A 80 -5.85 -4.65 -3.72
CA SER A 80 -6.83 -3.97 -4.58
C SER A 80 -7.59 -4.96 -5.48
N TRP A 81 -8.16 -4.51 -6.58
CA TRP A 81 -8.87 -5.36 -7.54
C TRP A 81 -8.49 -5.00 -8.97
N ARG A 82 -8.04 -5.99 -9.76
CA ARG A 82 -7.61 -5.78 -11.16
C ARG A 82 -8.68 -5.12 -12.01
N ASP A 83 -9.93 -5.52 -11.84
CA ASP A 83 -11.05 -5.07 -12.65
C ASP A 83 -11.89 -3.99 -11.92
N SER A 84 -11.25 -3.19 -11.03
CA SER A 84 -11.90 -2.08 -10.33
C SER A 84 -12.42 -1.03 -11.33
N PRO A 85 -13.71 -0.67 -11.29
CA PRO A 85 -14.25 0.39 -12.13
C PRO A 85 -14.12 1.78 -11.47
N TYR A 86 -13.18 1.96 -10.55
CA TYR A 86 -13.04 3.21 -9.79
C TYR A 86 -12.98 4.42 -10.72
N GLU A 87 -12.05 4.42 -11.67
CA GLU A 87 -11.84 5.52 -12.63
C GLU A 87 -13.08 5.77 -13.51
N GLN A 88 -13.80 4.71 -13.88
CA GLN A 88 -14.96 4.79 -14.74
C GLN A 88 -16.22 5.31 -14.02
N THR A 89 -16.20 5.27 -12.69
CA THR A 89 -17.34 5.69 -11.85
C THR A 89 -17.05 6.92 -11.01
N LEU A 90 -15.80 7.41 -11.04
CA LEU A 90 -15.35 8.54 -10.26
C LEU A 90 -16.15 9.81 -10.58
N GLY A 91 -16.70 10.46 -9.56
CA GLY A 91 -17.50 11.68 -9.70
C GLY A 91 -18.93 11.47 -10.19
N HIS A 92 -19.39 10.22 -10.36
CA HIS A 92 -20.74 9.91 -10.80
C HIS A 92 -21.60 9.40 -9.64
N ASP A 93 -22.87 9.84 -9.56
CA ASP A 93 -23.86 9.42 -8.57
C ASP A 93 -24.40 8.00 -8.84
N ALA A 94 -24.14 7.46 -10.02
CA ALA A 94 -24.50 6.10 -10.44
C ALA A 94 -23.51 5.59 -11.49
N PRO A 95 -23.35 4.25 -11.64
CA PRO A 95 -22.48 3.71 -12.68
C PRO A 95 -23.00 4.09 -14.07
N PRO A 96 -22.14 4.49 -15.02
CA PRO A 96 -22.54 4.71 -16.40
C PRO A 96 -23.25 3.48 -17.00
N ALA A 97 -24.31 3.70 -17.77
CA ALA A 97 -25.16 2.61 -18.29
C ALA A 97 -24.37 1.56 -19.10
N ALA A 98 -23.32 1.99 -19.81
CA ALA A 98 -22.46 1.09 -20.59
C ALA A 98 -21.76 0.02 -19.75
N ILE A 99 -21.37 0.34 -18.50
CA ILE A 99 -20.66 -0.58 -17.61
C ILE A 99 -21.58 -1.26 -16.60
N ALA A 100 -22.73 -0.64 -16.28
CA ALA A 100 -23.65 -1.13 -15.27
C ALA A 100 -24.14 -2.56 -15.55
N GLN A 101 -24.31 -2.91 -16.83
CA GLN A 101 -24.85 -4.21 -17.23
C GLN A 101 -23.81 -5.32 -17.36
N SER A 102 -22.57 -5.00 -17.75
CA SER A 102 -21.56 -5.99 -18.15
C SER A 102 -20.40 -6.14 -17.16
N TRP A 103 -20.14 -5.14 -16.29
CA TRP A 103 -19.00 -5.20 -15.40
C TRP A 103 -19.07 -6.37 -14.42
N PRO A 104 -17.95 -7.10 -14.18
CA PRO A 104 -17.96 -8.19 -13.21
C PRO A 104 -18.25 -7.67 -11.79
N ALA A 105 -18.86 -8.50 -10.94
CA ALA A 105 -19.03 -8.16 -9.54
C ALA A 105 -17.73 -8.48 -8.76
N PHE A 106 -17.40 -7.61 -7.80
CA PHE A 106 -16.31 -7.88 -6.88
C PHE A 106 -16.71 -8.99 -5.91
N ASP A 107 -15.96 -10.08 -5.94
CA ASP A 107 -16.00 -11.17 -4.99
C ASP A 107 -14.64 -11.22 -4.28
N PRO A 108 -14.56 -10.97 -2.96
CA PRO A 108 -13.29 -10.98 -2.23
C PRO A 108 -12.50 -12.28 -2.39
N ASP A 109 -13.19 -13.43 -2.50
CA ASP A 109 -12.54 -14.73 -2.58
C ASP A 109 -11.94 -15.02 -3.96
N HIS A 110 -12.51 -14.47 -5.04
CA HIS A 110 -12.15 -14.83 -6.41
C HIS A 110 -11.58 -13.67 -7.24
N ALA A 111 -11.90 -12.42 -6.91
CA ALA A 111 -11.45 -11.26 -7.69
C ALA A 111 -9.92 -11.16 -7.71
N PRO A 112 -9.25 -11.10 -8.89
CA PRO A 112 -7.79 -11.03 -8.97
C PRO A 112 -7.24 -9.74 -8.33
N ALA A 113 -6.01 -9.82 -7.79
CA ALA A 113 -5.29 -8.65 -7.32
C ALA A 113 -4.93 -7.71 -8.48
N TYR A 114 -4.78 -6.42 -8.19
CA TYR A 114 -4.30 -5.46 -9.17
C TYR A 114 -2.79 -5.64 -9.41
N PRO A 115 -2.35 -5.95 -10.64
CA PRO A 115 -0.96 -6.29 -10.91
C PRO A 115 0.00 -5.11 -10.75
N GLY A 116 -0.50 -3.86 -10.84
CA GLY A 116 0.30 -2.65 -10.68
C GLY A 116 0.91 -2.46 -9.29
N PHE A 117 0.37 -3.11 -8.26
CA PHE A 117 0.92 -3.09 -6.90
C PHE A 117 1.88 -4.26 -6.61
N GLY A 118 2.33 -4.95 -7.64
CA GLY A 118 3.30 -6.04 -7.56
C GLY A 118 2.66 -7.44 -7.68
N ALA A 119 3.26 -8.26 -8.54
CA ALA A 119 2.75 -9.60 -8.84
C ALA A 119 2.71 -10.53 -7.61
N ILE A 120 3.53 -10.31 -6.58
CA ILE A 120 3.53 -11.09 -5.34
C ILE A 120 2.16 -11.08 -4.63
N ASN A 121 1.40 -10.01 -4.79
CA ASN A 121 0.10 -9.82 -4.13
C ASN A 121 -0.93 -10.87 -4.55
N GLU A 122 -0.87 -11.34 -5.80
CA GLU A 122 -1.74 -12.44 -6.25
C GLU A 122 -1.38 -13.77 -5.56
N PHE A 123 -0.09 -14.04 -5.36
CA PHE A 123 0.37 -15.23 -4.64
C PHE A 123 0.00 -15.18 -3.15
N ILE A 124 0.04 -14.00 -2.51
CA ILE A 124 -0.43 -13.83 -1.13
C ILE A 124 -1.95 -14.03 -1.08
N ARG A 125 -2.70 -13.41 -1.99
CA ARG A 125 -4.17 -13.49 -2.02
C ARG A 125 -4.67 -14.92 -2.21
N THR A 126 -4.00 -15.71 -3.05
CA THR A 126 -4.39 -17.09 -3.34
C THR A 126 -3.79 -18.12 -2.39
N TYR A 127 -3.00 -17.68 -1.40
CA TYR A 127 -2.42 -18.58 -0.42
C TYR A 127 -3.49 -19.28 0.42
N PRO A 128 -3.37 -20.60 0.70
CA PRO A 128 -4.32 -21.32 1.53
C PRO A 128 -4.55 -20.65 2.90
N GLY A 129 -5.82 -20.42 3.25
CA GLY A 129 -6.20 -19.75 4.49
C GLY A 129 -6.12 -18.21 4.46
N CYS A 130 -5.70 -17.61 3.36
CA CYS A 130 -5.76 -16.16 3.20
C CYS A 130 -7.19 -15.62 3.37
N ARG A 131 -7.31 -14.45 3.98
CA ARG A 131 -8.55 -13.69 4.09
C ARG A 131 -8.39 -12.36 3.37
N ARG A 132 -9.42 -11.89 2.68
CA ARG A 132 -9.43 -10.61 1.98
C ARG A 132 -10.56 -9.72 2.44
N SER A 133 -10.30 -8.43 2.53
CA SER A 133 -11.30 -7.44 2.92
C SER A 133 -12.32 -7.16 1.82
N ALA A 134 -13.52 -6.71 2.23
CA ALA A 134 -14.66 -6.50 1.34
C ALA A 134 -14.63 -5.17 0.56
N HIS A 135 -13.64 -4.31 0.76
CA HIS A 135 -13.50 -3.06 0.00
C HIS A 135 -12.91 -3.35 -1.39
N PRO A 136 -13.61 -3.12 -2.51
CA PRO A 136 -13.14 -3.55 -3.83
C PRO A 136 -11.80 -2.91 -4.21
N ASP A 137 -11.76 -1.59 -4.20
CA ASP A 137 -10.63 -0.81 -4.69
C ASP A 137 -9.41 -0.82 -3.74
N ALA A 138 -9.65 -0.70 -2.44
CA ALA A 138 -8.59 -0.69 -1.42
C ALA A 138 -8.49 -2.03 -0.65
N SER A 139 -8.87 -3.17 -1.26
CA SER A 139 -8.84 -4.43 -0.54
C SER A 139 -7.44 -4.85 -0.12
N MET A 140 -7.39 -5.45 1.07
CA MET A 140 -6.18 -6.02 1.65
C MET A 140 -6.39 -7.51 1.89
N ALA A 141 -5.33 -8.28 1.71
CA ALA A 141 -5.29 -9.72 1.96
C ALA A 141 -4.38 -9.99 3.16
N ALA A 142 -4.80 -10.90 4.04
CA ALA A 142 -4.04 -11.26 5.22
C ALA A 142 -3.89 -12.77 5.37
N ILE A 143 -2.72 -13.20 5.84
CA ILE A 143 -2.37 -14.56 6.20
C ILE A 143 -1.91 -14.55 7.66
N GLY A 144 -2.32 -15.53 8.45
CA GLY A 144 -1.93 -15.68 9.85
C GLY A 144 -3.12 -15.82 10.78
N PRO A 145 -2.88 -16.01 12.10
CA PRO A 145 -3.95 -16.26 13.08
C PRO A 145 -4.94 -15.10 13.19
N ASP A 146 -4.50 -13.87 12.98
CA ASP A 146 -5.34 -12.67 13.09
C ASP A 146 -5.91 -12.20 11.73
N ALA A 147 -5.74 -12.97 10.66
CA ALA A 147 -6.11 -12.58 9.31
C ALA A 147 -7.57 -12.12 9.19
N ALA A 148 -8.52 -12.84 9.80
CA ALA A 148 -9.94 -12.48 9.76
C ALA A 148 -10.21 -11.13 10.46
N TRP A 149 -9.59 -10.89 11.60
CA TRP A 149 -9.69 -9.63 12.33
C TRP A 149 -9.03 -8.48 11.58
N LEU A 150 -7.86 -8.72 10.97
CA LEU A 150 -7.14 -7.69 10.21
C LEU A 150 -7.97 -7.12 9.06
N VAL A 151 -8.71 -7.97 8.34
CA VAL A 151 -9.40 -7.56 7.12
C VAL A 151 -10.86 -7.14 7.32
N ALA A 152 -11.46 -7.35 8.49
CA ALA A 152 -12.89 -7.10 8.71
C ALA A 152 -13.16 -6.27 9.99
N PRO A 153 -14.13 -5.31 9.93
CA PRO A 153 -14.80 -4.82 8.71
C PRO A 153 -13.89 -3.89 7.90
N HIS A 154 -14.13 -3.81 6.58
CA HIS A 154 -13.53 -2.83 5.69
C HIS A 154 -14.58 -2.36 4.69
N GLU A 155 -15.30 -1.32 5.05
CA GLU A 155 -16.45 -0.81 4.31
C GLU A 155 -16.02 0.13 3.18
N MET A 156 -16.82 0.19 2.12
CA MET A 156 -16.68 1.21 1.09
C MET A 156 -16.75 2.61 1.70
N GLY A 157 -15.92 3.53 1.20
CA GLY A 157 -15.80 4.88 1.74
C GLY A 157 -14.86 4.99 2.96
N ALA A 158 -14.29 3.87 3.44
CA ALA A 158 -13.37 3.81 4.57
C ALA A 158 -12.00 3.20 4.17
N ALA A 159 -11.52 3.48 2.96
CA ALA A 159 -10.35 2.83 2.36
C ALA A 159 -9.10 2.81 3.28
N TYR A 160 -8.70 3.95 3.82
CA TYR A 160 -7.42 4.09 4.53
C TYR A 160 -7.53 4.65 5.95
N GLY A 161 -8.71 5.05 6.39
CA GLY A 161 -8.92 5.74 7.67
C GLY A 161 -8.99 4.81 8.89
N PRO A 162 -9.48 5.32 10.05
CA PRO A 162 -9.49 4.60 11.34
C PRO A 162 -10.25 3.26 11.34
N ARG A 163 -11.11 3.02 10.36
CA ARG A 163 -11.87 1.76 10.20
C ARG A 163 -11.29 0.82 9.14
N SER A 164 -10.07 1.08 8.67
CA SER A 164 -9.39 0.27 7.66
C SER A 164 -8.52 -0.84 8.28
N PRO A 165 -8.09 -1.84 7.50
CA PRO A 165 -7.07 -2.79 7.90
C PRO A 165 -5.75 -2.13 8.31
N ILE A 166 -5.38 -0.98 7.73
CA ILE A 166 -4.16 -0.25 8.10
C ILE A 166 -4.23 0.22 9.55
N ALA A 167 -5.39 0.72 10.02
CA ALA A 167 -5.54 1.12 11.42
C ALA A 167 -5.26 -0.04 12.38
N ARG A 168 -5.75 -1.25 12.06
CA ARG A 168 -5.50 -2.45 12.85
C ARG A 168 -4.03 -2.89 12.79
N PHE A 169 -3.44 -2.81 11.62
CA PHE A 169 -2.02 -3.08 11.41
C PHE A 169 -1.13 -2.16 12.27
N LEU A 170 -1.43 -0.87 12.31
CA LEU A 170 -0.72 0.11 13.15
C LEU A 170 -0.92 -0.17 14.64
N ALA A 171 -2.14 -0.50 15.07
CA ALA A 171 -2.46 -0.81 16.46
C ALA A 171 -1.74 -2.08 16.99
N HIS A 172 -1.29 -2.97 16.11
CA HIS A 172 -0.57 -4.20 16.43
C HIS A 172 0.94 -4.11 16.14
N ALA A 173 1.53 -2.93 16.23
CA ALA A 173 2.95 -2.72 15.99
C ALA A 173 3.42 -3.32 14.64
N GLY A 174 2.63 -3.12 13.59
CA GLY A 174 2.93 -3.62 12.26
C GLY A 174 4.24 -3.07 11.71
N LYS A 175 4.93 -3.88 10.92
CA LYS A 175 6.20 -3.53 10.29
C LYS A 175 6.07 -3.52 8.78
N ILE A 176 6.49 -2.45 8.13
CA ILE A 176 6.56 -2.36 6.67
C ILE A 176 7.86 -3.01 6.22
N LEU A 177 7.74 -3.99 5.33
CA LEU A 177 8.86 -4.73 4.77
C LEU A 177 9.02 -4.38 3.28
N SER A 178 9.91 -3.44 2.97
CA SER A 178 10.24 -3.08 1.60
C SER A 178 11.34 -4.01 1.08
N ILE A 179 11.04 -4.82 0.05
CA ILE A 179 11.98 -5.73 -0.62
C ILE A 179 12.19 -5.24 -2.05
N GLY A 180 13.21 -4.41 -2.26
CA GLY A 180 13.49 -3.81 -3.56
C GLY A 180 12.39 -2.87 -4.10
N ALA A 181 11.41 -2.53 -3.28
CA ALA A 181 10.38 -1.54 -3.60
C ALA A 181 10.84 -0.13 -3.23
N GLY A 182 10.35 0.85 -3.97
CA GLY A 182 10.66 2.27 -3.75
C GLY A 182 9.92 2.87 -2.56
N PRO A 183 10.27 4.11 -2.19
CA PRO A 183 9.57 4.86 -1.14
C PRO A 183 8.12 5.22 -1.50
N ASP A 184 7.77 5.23 -2.78
CA ASP A 184 6.42 5.40 -3.33
C ASP A 184 5.46 4.26 -2.96
N ALA A 185 5.98 3.09 -2.59
CA ALA A 185 5.17 1.90 -2.31
C ALA A 185 4.61 1.83 -0.87
N VAL A 186 4.87 2.81 0.00
CA VAL A 186 4.51 2.75 1.43
C VAL A 186 3.02 3.02 1.66
N THR A 187 2.17 2.03 1.37
CA THR A 187 0.70 2.12 1.46
C THR A 187 0.18 2.62 2.81
N ALA A 188 0.88 2.31 3.92
CA ALA A 188 0.48 2.75 5.26
C ALA A 188 0.44 4.28 5.41
N LEU A 189 1.16 5.04 4.58
CA LEU A 189 1.13 6.50 4.60
C LEU A 189 -0.19 7.10 4.12
N HIS A 190 -1.01 6.37 3.36
CA HIS A 190 -2.38 6.81 3.07
C HIS A 190 -3.24 6.93 4.33
N TYR A 191 -2.90 6.19 5.39
CA TYR A 191 -3.53 6.42 6.69
C TYR A 191 -3.14 7.80 7.24
N ALA A 192 -1.88 8.22 7.14
CA ALA A 192 -1.45 9.55 7.57
C ALA A 192 -2.22 10.64 6.82
N GLU A 193 -2.35 10.52 5.49
CA GLU A 193 -3.17 11.45 4.68
C GLU A 193 -4.63 11.48 5.15
N ALA A 194 -5.22 10.31 5.45
CA ALA A 194 -6.61 10.22 5.88
C ALA A 194 -6.86 10.90 7.24
N VAL A 195 -5.93 10.81 8.20
CA VAL A 195 -6.15 11.27 9.59
C VAL A 195 -5.50 12.61 9.92
N ALA A 196 -4.49 13.09 9.17
CA ALA A 196 -3.86 14.40 9.39
C ALA A 196 -4.91 15.50 9.46
N ARG A 197 -4.75 16.44 10.38
CA ARG A 197 -5.68 17.56 10.61
C ARG A 197 -5.43 18.66 9.59
N ILE A 198 -5.93 18.45 8.40
CA ILE A 198 -5.79 19.32 7.22
C ILE A 198 -7.18 19.53 6.65
N GLU A 199 -7.52 20.79 6.35
CA GLU A 199 -8.76 21.16 5.66
C GLU A 199 -8.61 20.90 4.14
N GLY A 200 -9.73 20.72 3.44
CA GLY A 200 -9.75 20.62 1.98
C GLY A 200 -9.34 19.26 1.41
N LYS A 201 -9.24 18.20 2.22
CA LYS A 201 -8.95 16.87 1.70
C LYS A 201 -9.98 16.42 0.66
N ARG A 202 -9.49 15.85 -0.43
CA ARG A 202 -10.33 15.46 -1.57
C ARG A 202 -11.19 14.24 -1.24
N ARG A 203 -12.51 14.46 -1.28
CA ARG A 203 -13.52 13.39 -1.22
C ARG A 203 -14.18 13.26 -2.57
N VAL A 204 -14.46 12.05 -2.95
CA VAL A 204 -15.05 11.71 -4.24
C VAL A 204 -16.20 10.73 -4.07
N THR A 205 -17.15 10.79 -4.99
CA THR A 205 -18.23 9.79 -5.12
C THR A 205 -17.81 8.78 -6.18
N TYR A 206 -18.03 7.49 -5.93
CA TYR A 206 -17.76 6.40 -6.86
C TYR A 206 -18.70 5.23 -6.61
N SER A 207 -18.84 4.36 -7.60
CA SER A 207 -19.72 3.20 -7.54
C SER A 207 -18.95 1.91 -7.80
N MET A 208 -19.25 0.86 -7.02
CA MET A 208 -18.63 -0.47 -7.15
C MET A 208 -19.67 -1.56 -7.29
N PRO A 209 -19.44 -2.54 -8.18
CA PRO A 209 -20.30 -3.71 -8.30
C PRO A 209 -19.85 -4.79 -7.30
N LEU A 210 -20.65 -5.03 -6.27
CA LEU A 210 -20.38 -6.03 -5.25
C LEU A 210 -21.17 -7.31 -5.52
N LEU A 211 -20.59 -8.46 -5.23
CA LEU A 211 -21.32 -9.72 -5.18
C LEU A 211 -22.03 -9.84 -3.82
N ARG A 212 -23.36 -9.81 -3.80
CA ARG A 212 -24.18 -9.99 -2.61
C ARG A 212 -25.20 -11.09 -2.88
N GLU A 213 -25.19 -12.14 -2.07
CA GLU A 213 -26.10 -13.28 -2.21
C GLU A 213 -26.17 -13.84 -3.66
N GLY A 214 -24.98 -13.97 -4.30
CA GLY A 214 -24.86 -14.45 -5.68
C GLY A 214 -25.32 -13.47 -6.76
N LYS A 215 -25.70 -12.24 -6.41
CA LYS A 215 -26.14 -11.20 -7.33
C LYS A 215 -25.21 -10.02 -7.34
N ARG A 216 -25.00 -9.43 -8.54
CA ARG A 216 -24.28 -8.16 -8.66
C ARG A 216 -25.15 -7.00 -8.19
N VAL A 217 -24.67 -6.25 -7.22
CA VAL A 217 -25.31 -5.05 -6.68
C VAL A 217 -24.33 -3.89 -6.80
N TRP A 218 -24.72 -2.84 -7.53
CA TRP A 218 -23.97 -1.60 -7.56
C TRP A 218 -24.20 -0.80 -6.26
N VAL A 219 -23.11 -0.38 -5.62
CA VAL A 219 -23.15 0.41 -4.40
C VAL A 219 -22.38 1.70 -4.65
N THR A 220 -23.05 2.82 -4.50
CA THR A 220 -22.44 4.17 -4.59
C THR A 220 -22.09 4.66 -3.19
N THR A 221 -20.92 5.24 -3.04
CA THR A 221 -20.43 5.80 -1.77
C THR A 221 -19.57 7.02 -2.00
N SER A 222 -19.28 7.75 -0.93
CA SER A 222 -18.30 8.83 -0.93
C SER A 222 -17.18 8.50 0.05
N GLY A 223 -15.95 8.63 -0.39
CA GLY A 223 -14.76 8.34 0.38
C GLY A 223 -13.61 9.31 0.07
N TRP A 224 -12.47 9.08 0.69
CA TRP A 224 -11.24 9.71 0.25
C TRP A 224 -10.88 9.21 -1.15
N ASP A 225 -10.34 10.11 -1.96
CA ASP A 225 -9.85 9.71 -3.29
C ASP A 225 -8.66 8.77 -3.14
N SER A 226 -8.74 7.57 -3.70
CA SER A 226 -7.66 6.58 -3.64
C SER A 226 -6.49 6.92 -4.59
N ASN A 227 -6.69 7.84 -5.53
CA ASN A 227 -5.63 8.33 -6.41
C ASN A 227 -4.74 9.40 -5.75
N GLY A 228 -5.18 9.97 -4.63
CA GLY A 228 -4.43 10.98 -3.88
C GLY A 228 -5.36 11.81 -3.00
N ILE A 229 -5.25 11.62 -1.69
CA ILE A 229 -6.06 12.39 -0.72
C ILE A 229 -5.59 13.83 -0.65
N LEU A 230 -4.28 14.06 -0.84
CA LEU A 230 -3.59 15.33 -0.69
C LEU A 230 -2.62 15.59 -1.85
N ASP A 231 -3.14 15.69 -3.07
CA ASP A 231 -2.34 15.95 -4.30
C ASP A 231 -1.56 17.26 -4.24
N GLU A 232 -2.01 18.25 -3.48
CA GLU A 232 -1.33 19.53 -3.29
C GLU A 232 0.07 19.41 -2.69
N TYR A 233 0.35 18.28 -2.02
CA TYR A 233 1.70 17.98 -1.48
C TYR A 233 2.56 17.17 -2.43
N ALA A 234 2.06 16.77 -3.59
CA ALA A 234 2.88 16.22 -4.66
C ALA A 234 3.81 17.30 -5.25
N ALA A 235 4.95 16.90 -5.76
CA ALA A 235 5.78 17.81 -6.53
C ALA A 235 5.23 17.95 -7.95
N PRO A 236 5.21 19.16 -8.55
CA PRO A 236 4.86 19.30 -9.97
C PRO A 236 5.79 18.39 -10.80
N ASP A 237 5.20 17.53 -11.62
CA ASP A 237 5.93 16.54 -12.46
C ASP A 237 6.93 15.67 -11.69
N GLY A 238 6.70 15.43 -10.38
CA GLY A 238 7.59 14.72 -9.48
C GLY A 238 6.86 13.76 -8.52
N PRO A 239 7.54 13.35 -7.44
CA PRO A 239 7.01 12.40 -6.47
C PRO A 239 5.75 12.91 -5.78
N ASP A 240 4.82 12.00 -5.52
CA ASP A 240 3.60 12.27 -4.75
C ASP A 240 3.90 12.52 -3.26
N ALA A 241 2.84 12.77 -2.47
CA ALA A 241 2.99 13.04 -1.04
C ALA A 241 3.58 11.84 -0.29
N VAL A 242 3.16 10.61 -0.61
CA VAL A 242 3.61 9.36 0.02
C VAL A 242 5.12 9.18 -0.19
N GLU A 243 5.59 9.31 -1.43
CA GLU A 243 7.00 9.18 -1.75
C GLU A 243 7.85 10.25 -1.07
N ARG A 244 7.39 11.50 -1.05
CA ARG A 244 8.09 12.61 -0.38
C ARG A 244 8.22 12.40 1.12
N ILE A 245 7.14 11.98 1.78
CA ILE A 245 7.15 11.67 3.21
C ILE A 245 8.14 10.52 3.49
N ALA A 246 8.06 9.44 2.72
CA ALA A 246 8.91 8.28 2.92
C ALA A 246 10.39 8.61 2.68
N ARG A 247 10.73 9.40 1.66
CA ARG A 247 12.10 9.88 1.41
C ARG A 247 12.63 10.73 2.58
N ASP A 248 11.83 11.70 3.04
CA ASP A 248 12.20 12.59 4.15
C ASP A 248 12.37 11.80 5.46
N TYR A 249 11.52 10.80 5.72
CA TYR A 249 11.64 9.90 6.87
C TYR A 249 12.94 9.09 6.81
N LEU A 250 13.21 8.42 5.69
CA LEU A 250 14.39 7.58 5.51
C LEU A 250 15.72 8.38 5.54
N ALA A 251 15.68 9.67 5.20
CA ALA A 251 16.84 10.55 5.32
C ALA A 251 17.18 10.92 6.78
N ARG A 252 16.21 10.82 7.70
CA ARG A 252 16.34 11.26 9.10
C ARG A 252 16.35 10.11 10.10
N THR A 253 15.83 8.94 9.71
CA THR A 253 15.64 7.80 10.59
C THR A 253 16.47 6.61 10.13
N ARG A 254 17.21 6.01 11.09
CA ARG A 254 17.88 4.74 10.83
C ARG A 254 16.86 3.60 10.90
N VAL A 255 16.71 2.87 9.81
CA VAL A 255 15.90 1.66 9.74
C VAL A 255 16.79 0.45 9.49
N ALA A 256 16.34 -0.74 9.86
CA ALA A 256 17.05 -1.97 9.55
C ALA A 256 17.11 -2.14 8.01
N GLN A 257 18.30 -2.48 7.50
CA GLN A 257 18.57 -2.65 6.09
C GLN A 257 19.41 -3.90 5.85
N GLY A 258 19.17 -4.58 4.74
CA GLY A 258 19.92 -5.76 4.34
C GLY A 258 19.35 -6.38 3.07
N PRO A 259 20.04 -7.37 2.48
CA PRO A 259 19.56 -8.05 1.28
C PRO A 259 18.44 -9.05 1.61
N VAL A 260 17.43 -9.14 0.72
CA VAL A 260 16.50 -10.27 0.63
C VAL A 260 16.46 -10.69 -0.84
N GLY A 261 16.98 -11.89 -1.12
CA GLY A 261 17.36 -12.24 -2.48
C GLY A 261 18.46 -11.30 -2.97
N GLY A 262 18.35 -10.81 -4.20
CA GLY A 262 19.21 -9.78 -4.76
C GLY A 262 18.79 -8.35 -4.38
N ALA A 263 17.64 -8.19 -3.70
CA ALA A 263 17.05 -6.89 -3.43
C ALA A 263 17.60 -6.24 -2.16
N GLN A 264 17.98 -4.96 -2.24
CA GLN A 264 18.17 -4.14 -1.05
C GLN A 264 16.80 -3.93 -0.37
N SER A 265 16.74 -4.24 0.92
CA SER A 265 15.49 -4.31 1.65
C SER A 265 15.55 -3.50 2.93
N ARG A 266 14.38 -3.10 3.43
CA ARG A 266 14.22 -2.32 4.66
C ARG A 266 13.08 -2.88 5.49
N LEU A 267 13.26 -2.85 6.81
CA LEU A 267 12.20 -3.12 7.77
C LEU A 267 11.94 -1.84 8.57
N ILE A 268 10.72 -1.33 8.48
CA ILE A 268 10.33 -0.02 8.99
C ILE A 268 9.21 -0.20 10.00
N ASP A 269 9.27 0.46 11.14
CA ASP A 269 8.14 0.55 12.06
C ASP A 269 7.01 1.37 11.42
N ALA A 270 5.83 0.76 11.31
CA ALA A 270 4.72 1.39 10.61
C ALA A 270 4.12 2.57 11.40
N ALA A 271 4.06 2.47 12.72
CA ALA A 271 3.53 3.55 13.55
C ALA A 271 4.46 4.76 13.54
N ASP A 272 5.78 4.53 13.54
CA ASP A 272 6.78 5.61 13.51
C ASP A 272 6.73 6.40 12.19
N ILE A 273 6.79 5.72 11.04
CA ILE A 273 6.71 6.42 9.75
C ILE A 273 5.35 7.10 9.52
N VAL A 274 4.26 6.51 10.00
CA VAL A 274 2.93 7.12 9.88
C VAL A 274 2.81 8.36 10.78
N SER A 275 3.32 8.31 12.01
CA SER A 275 3.35 9.47 12.91
C SER A 275 4.18 10.60 12.31
N PHE A 276 5.36 10.27 11.77
CA PHE A 276 6.16 11.23 11.01
C PHE A 276 5.38 11.83 9.83
N GLY A 277 4.64 11.00 9.08
CA GLY A 277 3.83 11.44 7.94
C GLY A 277 2.73 12.43 8.34
N ILE A 278 2.05 12.19 9.45
CA ILE A 278 1.04 13.11 10.00
C ILE A 278 1.67 14.46 10.33
N GLU A 279 2.77 14.46 11.09
CA GLU A 279 3.49 15.68 11.46
C GLU A 279 4.02 16.43 10.23
N TRP A 280 4.56 15.70 9.25
CA TRP A 280 5.07 16.24 8.00
C TRP A 280 3.99 16.98 7.20
N LEU A 281 2.79 16.40 7.11
CA LEU A 281 1.63 16.96 6.42
C LEU A 281 1.08 18.19 7.18
N GLU A 282 0.83 18.06 8.47
CA GLU A 282 0.28 19.14 9.30
C GLU A 282 1.20 20.37 9.36
N ALA A 283 2.52 20.16 9.47
CA ALA A 283 3.49 21.25 9.47
C ALA A 283 3.51 22.03 8.14
N ARG A 284 3.36 21.34 7.00
CA ARG A 284 3.31 22.00 5.69
C ARG A 284 2.01 22.73 5.43
N HIS A 285 0.91 22.20 5.93
CA HIS A 285 -0.39 22.86 5.87
C HIS A 285 -0.40 24.17 6.67
N ALA A 286 0.23 24.19 7.83
CA ALA A 286 0.34 25.38 8.69
C ALA A 286 1.27 26.48 8.11
N ALA A 287 2.26 26.11 7.29
CA ALA A 287 3.26 27.04 6.78
C ALA A 287 2.71 28.17 5.89
N PRO A 288 1.73 27.96 4.98
CA PRO A 288 1.13 29.03 4.18
C PRO A 288 0.35 30.04 5.01
N ALA A 289 -0.34 29.60 6.07
CA ALA A 289 -1.10 30.48 6.96
C ALA A 289 -0.18 31.45 7.73
N ALA A 290 0.99 31.00 8.14
CA ALA A 290 1.98 31.85 8.83
C ALA A 290 2.61 32.90 7.90
N ALA A 291 2.78 32.58 6.60
CA ALA A 291 3.31 33.51 5.60
C ALA A 291 2.31 34.62 5.24
N ALA A 292 1.01 34.34 5.31
CA ALA A 292 -0.07 35.32 5.04
C ALA A 292 -0.27 36.32 6.19
N LEU A 293 0.19 36.04 7.39
CA LEU A 293 0.03 36.86 8.60
C LEU A 293 1.16 37.88 8.83
N LYS A 294 2.10 38.07 7.91
CA LYS A 294 3.08 39.17 8.05
C LYS A 294 2.36 40.50 7.84
N PRO A 295 2.28 41.39 8.83
CA PRO A 295 1.62 42.68 8.67
C PRO A 295 2.34 43.49 7.61
N LYS A 296 1.61 44.08 6.66
CA LYS A 296 2.13 45.09 5.76
C LYS A 296 2.72 46.20 6.62
N GLN A 297 4.03 46.33 6.64
CA GLN A 297 4.69 47.51 7.18
C GLN A 297 4.18 48.71 6.41
N ARG A 298 3.45 49.60 7.09
CA ARG A 298 3.12 50.91 6.54
C ARG A 298 4.44 51.61 6.28
N ARG A 299 4.68 51.98 5.05
CA ARG A 299 5.68 52.99 4.71
C ARG A 299 4.99 54.32 4.92
N ASP A 300 5.47 55.07 5.90
CA ASP A 300 5.21 56.51 6.04
C ASP A 300 6.03 57.29 4.98
#